data_8a2392a7d7679b74231156da2f795f70
#
_entry.id   8a2392a7d7679b74231156da2f795f70
#
_cell.length_a   1.000
_cell.length_b   1.000
_cell.length_c   1.000
_cell.angle_alpha   90.00
_cell.angle_beta   90.00
_cell.angle_gamma   90.00
#
_symmetry.space_group_name_H-M   'P 1'
#
loop_
_entity.id
_entity.type
_entity.pdbx_description
1 polymer ?
#
loop_
_entity_poly.entity_id
_entity_poly.type
_entity_poly.pdbx_seq_one_letter_code
_entity_poly.pdbx_strand_id
1 'polypeptide(L)'
;FERPVGLALVADEETGSRCGLGHLLKHRPDLFNVRDLIVVPDAGNEEGTMIEVAEKSVMWLRFTVKGRACHASTPQKGRNSLYGAARLITALRELESRFDAADPLFHPPVSTFVPTRIEANVPNVNTVPGKDVFYMDCRVLPQVPLESTVAAAREIAAGVTSELGLEVVVEAEHTEAAADPTPADAPVVGALQRAVRRVNGREARAAGIGGGTVASLFRKAGLPAAVWMTARDTAHQANEYCLIGDVLQDAKVFACLFAGGDVLA
;
A
#
# COMPACT_ATOMS: atom_id res chain seq x y z
N PHE A 1 -5.43 33.29 -13.87
CA PHE A 1 -4.97 31.91 -14.17
C PHE A 1 -5.18 31.66 -15.66
N GLU A 2 -4.20 31.06 -16.31
CA GLU A 2 -4.33 30.69 -17.74
C GLU A 2 -5.23 29.45 -17.95
N ARG A 3 -5.44 28.70 -16.89
CA ARG A 3 -6.31 27.48 -16.86
C ARG A 3 -7.29 27.57 -15.70
N PRO A 4 -8.49 26.98 -15.83
CA PRO A 4 -9.38 26.82 -14.68
C PRO A 4 -8.71 26.01 -13.58
N VAL A 5 -8.93 26.39 -12.33
CA VAL A 5 -8.50 25.64 -11.15
C VAL A 5 -9.74 25.07 -10.48
N GLY A 6 -9.72 23.75 -10.26
CA GLY A 6 -10.76 23.03 -9.53
C GLY A 6 -10.23 22.54 -8.18
N LEU A 7 -11.10 22.53 -7.18
CA LEU A 7 -10.82 21.94 -5.87
C LEU A 7 -11.93 20.92 -5.56
N ALA A 8 -11.54 19.66 -5.39
CA ALA A 8 -12.45 18.60 -4.97
C ALA A 8 -12.20 18.28 -3.49
N LEU A 9 -13.15 18.63 -2.63
CA LEU A 9 -13.16 18.24 -1.22
C LEU A 9 -14.05 17.01 -1.07
N VAL A 10 -13.47 15.88 -0.75
CA VAL A 10 -14.14 14.58 -0.69
C VAL A 10 -14.11 14.00 0.72
N ALA A 11 -15.06 13.13 1.03
CA ALA A 11 -15.17 12.45 2.32
C ALA A 11 -14.66 11.01 2.21
N ASP A 12 -14.59 10.33 3.36
CA ASP A 12 -14.39 8.88 3.55
C ASP A 12 -13.10 8.29 2.91
N GLU A 13 -12.05 9.10 2.77
CA GLU A 13 -10.77 8.64 2.22
C GLU A 13 -10.23 7.45 3.03
N GLU A 14 -10.13 7.58 4.34
CA GLU A 14 -9.61 6.58 5.30
C GLU A 14 -10.45 5.28 5.37
N THR A 15 -11.62 5.28 4.76
CA THR A 15 -12.54 4.14 4.76
C THR A 15 -12.86 3.61 3.35
N GLY A 16 -12.03 3.99 2.36
CA GLY A 16 -12.06 3.47 0.99
C GLY A 16 -12.83 4.32 -0.01
N SER A 17 -13.09 5.60 0.26
CA SER A 17 -13.57 6.63 -0.69
C SER A 17 -14.86 6.29 -1.45
N ARG A 18 -15.71 5.42 -0.89
CA ARG A 18 -16.91 4.92 -1.59
C ARG A 18 -17.97 6.01 -1.83
N CYS A 19 -18.12 6.91 -0.86
CA CYS A 19 -19.08 8.02 -0.90
C CYS A 19 -18.43 9.33 -1.35
N GLY A 20 -17.10 9.43 -1.24
CA GLY A 20 -16.29 10.56 -1.68
C GLY A 20 -15.87 10.47 -3.15
N LEU A 21 -14.57 10.33 -3.40
CA LEU A 21 -14.03 10.36 -4.76
C LEU A 21 -14.56 9.23 -5.64
N GLY A 22 -14.71 8.01 -5.11
CA GLY A 22 -15.29 6.89 -5.87
C GLY A 22 -16.71 7.17 -6.35
N HIS A 23 -17.52 7.87 -5.54
CA HIS A 23 -18.86 8.33 -5.96
C HIS A 23 -18.77 9.37 -7.08
N LEU A 24 -17.88 10.35 -6.95
CA LEU A 24 -17.71 11.41 -7.97
C LEU A 24 -17.26 10.82 -9.31
N LEU A 25 -16.25 9.97 -9.32
CA LEU A 25 -15.75 9.34 -10.55
C LEU A 25 -16.81 8.50 -11.26
N LYS A 26 -17.71 7.87 -10.50
CA LYS A 26 -18.80 7.06 -11.04
C LYS A 26 -19.97 7.89 -11.58
N HIS A 27 -20.36 8.96 -10.87
CA HIS A 27 -21.60 9.69 -11.16
C HIS A 27 -21.38 11.04 -11.81
N ARG A 28 -20.19 11.60 -11.71
CA ARG A 28 -19.78 12.87 -12.29
C ARG A 28 -18.40 12.79 -12.95
N PRO A 29 -18.18 11.80 -13.85
CA PRO A 29 -16.90 11.68 -14.58
C PRO A 29 -16.60 12.93 -15.42
N ASP A 30 -17.63 13.73 -15.76
CA ASP A 30 -17.51 15.00 -16.47
C ASP A 30 -16.71 16.08 -15.74
N LEU A 31 -16.50 15.93 -14.43
CA LEU A 31 -15.71 16.86 -13.62
C LEU A 31 -14.19 16.72 -13.85
N PHE A 32 -13.75 15.61 -14.42
CA PHE A 32 -12.34 15.30 -14.59
C PHE A 32 -12.01 14.97 -16.05
N ASN A 33 -10.84 15.40 -16.51
CA ASN A 33 -10.39 15.16 -17.87
C ASN A 33 -8.95 14.61 -17.86
N VAL A 34 -8.61 13.79 -18.85
CA VAL A 34 -7.25 13.21 -19.00
C VAL A 34 -6.16 14.29 -19.19
N ARG A 35 -6.54 15.51 -19.58
CA ARG A 35 -5.63 16.66 -19.72
C ARG A 35 -5.47 17.49 -18.46
N ASP A 36 -6.21 17.18 -17.41
CA ASP A 36 -6.12 17.90 -16.14
C ASP A 36 -4.80 17.54 -15.45
N LEU A 37 -4.24 18.50 -14.74
CA LEU A 37 -3.13 18.28 -13.84
C LEU A 37 -3.70 17.90 -12.47
N ILE A 38 -4.00 16.61 -12.27
CA ILE A 38 -4.61 16.12 -11.04
C ILE A 38 -3.52 15.93 -9.99
N VAL A 39 -3.59 16.71 -8.92
CA VAL A 39 -2.66 16.61 -7.78
C VAL A 39 -3.44 16.31 -6.51
N VAL A 40 -2.99 15.30 -5.77
CA VAL A 40 -3.53 14.90 -4.47
C VAL A 40 -2.50 15.28 -3.39
N PRO A 41 -2.80 16.19 -2.46
CA PRO A 41 -1.89 16.55 -1.38
C PRO A 41 -2.08 15.60 -0.18
N ASP A 42 -1.56 14.38 -0.28
CA ASP A 42 -1.81 13.32 0.69
C ASP A 42 -0.52 12.61 1.17
N ALA A 43 0.47 12.46 0.32
CA ALA A 43 1.75 11.87 0.67
C ALA A 43 2.93 12.66 0.10
N GLY A 44 4.09 12.47 0.72
CA GLY A 44 5.31 13.17 0.35
C GLY A 44 6.49 12.72 1.20
N ASN A 45 7.51 13.55 1.24
CA ASN A 45 8.65 13.42 2.15
C ASN A 45 9.00 14.76 2.78
N GLU A 46 9.84 14.76 3.81
CA GLU A 46 10.18 15.95 4.57
C GLU A 46 10.85 17.04 3.73
N GLU A 47 11.52 16.66 2.66
CA GLU A 47 12.18 17.57 1.73
C GLU A 47 11.25 18.15 0.65
N GLY A 48 10.03 17.64 0.51
CA GLY A 48 9.10 18.01 -0.56
C GLY A 48 9.63 17.66 -1.96
N THR A 49 10.44 16.59 -2.07
CA THR A 49 11.11 16.17 -3.31
C THR A 49 10.54 14.87 -3.90
N MET A 50 9.60 14.24 -3.22
CA MET A 50 8.91 13.04 -3.71
C MET A 50 7.62 13.41 -4.41
N ILE A 51 7.46 12.99 -5.65
CA ILE A 51 6.19 13.03 -6.40
C ILE A 51 5.74 11.58 -6.52
N GLU A 52 4.71 11.18 -5.77
CA GLU A 52 4.18 9.84 -5.86
C GLU A 52 3.39 9.67 -7.16
N VAL A 53 3.70 8.61 -7.89
CA VAL A 53 3.10 8.27 -9.19
C VAL A 53 2.60 6.82 -9.26
N ALA A 54 2.87 6.02 -8.22
CA ALA A 54 2.53 4.60 -8.20
C ALA A 54 2.41 4.08 -6.77
N GLU A 55 1.59 3.05 -6.59
CA GLU A 55 1.37 2.35 -5.33
C GLU A 55 1.59 0.86 -5.50
N LYS A 56 1.99 0.15 -4.43
CA LYS A 56 1.97 -1.31 -4.44
C LYS A 56 0.55 -1.82 -4.22
N SER A 57 0.25 -2.98 -4.78
CA SER A 57 -0.95 -3.72 -4.40
C SER A 57 -0.86 -4.11 -2.93
N VAL A 58 -1.98 -4.07 -2.24
CA VAL A 58 -2.10 -4.46 -0.82
C VAL A 58 -2.92 -5.73 -0.71
N MET A 59 -2.42 -6.71 0.06
CA MET A 59 -3.18 -7.91 0.34
C MET A 59 -2.87 -8.39 1.76
N TRP A 60 -3.91 -8.77 2.49
CA TRP A 60 -3.77 -9.41 3.79
C TRP A 60 -4.18 -10.86 3.69
N LEU A 61 -3.21 -11.73 3.94
CA LEU A 61 -3.44 -13.17 3.97
C LEU A 61 -3.64 -13.64 5.41
N ARG A 62 -4.69 -14.42 5.61
CA ARG A 62 -4.99 -15.14 6.84
C ARG A 62 -4.68 -16.61 6.67
N PHE A 63 -3.91 -17.15 7.59
CA PHE A 63 -3.54 -18.55 7.63
C PHE A 63 -4.18 -19.20 8.86
N THR A 64 -5.00 -20.21 8.65
CA THR A 64 -5.59 -21.02 9.73
C THR A 64 -4.96 -22.40 9.69
N VAL A 65 -4.10 -22.69 10.66
CA VAL A 65 -3.45 -24.00 10.83
C VAL A 65 -4.29 -24.84 11.77
N LYS A 66 -4.77 -25.99 11.28
CA LYS A 66 -5.60 -26.92 12.03
C LYS A 66 -4.83 -28.21 12.35
N GLY A 67 -4.84 -28.56 13.62
CA GLY A 67 -4.26 -29.77 14.17
C GLY A 67 -5.26 -30.52 15.05
N ARG A 68 -4.75 -31.10 16.14
CA ARG A 68 -5.56 -31.79 17.16
C ARG A 68 -5.02 -31.50 18.55
N ALA A 69 -5.85 -30.88 19.40
CA ALA A 69 -5.50 -30.60 20.77
C ALA A 69 -5.35 -31.88 21.61
N CYS A 70 -4.43 -31.86 22.58
CA CYS A 70 -4.31 -32.90 23.59
C CYS A 70 -3.56 -32.33 24.82
N HIS A 71 -3.46 -33.12 25.88
CA HIS A 71 -2.63 -32.78 27.03
C HIS A 71 -1.15 -32.81 26.64
N ALA A 72 -0.36 -31.81 27.05
CA ALA A 72 1.03 -31.66 26.65
C ALA A 72 1.96 -32.80 27.13
N SER A 73 1.57 -33.55 28.18
CA SER A 73 2.32 -34.73 28.64
C SER A 73 2.15 -35.97 27.73
N THR A 74 1.18 -35.94 26.80
CA THR A 74 0.93 -37.04 25.85
C THR A 74 0.84 -36.49 24.42
N PRO A 75 1.89 -35.79 23.90
CA PRO A 75 1.84 -35.05 22.65
C PRO A 75 1.57 -35.94 21.42
N GLN A 76 1.92 -37.23 21.50
CA GLN A 76 1.62 -38.21 20.43
C GLN A 76 0.12 -38.43 20.17
N LYS A 77 -0.76 -38.00 21.07
CA LYS A 77 -2.21 -38.04 20.90
C LYS A 77 -2.76 -36.82 20.15
N GLY A 78 -1.93 -35.78 20.00
CA GLY A 78 -2.31 -34.54 19.33
C GLY A 78 -1.63 -34.35 17.98
N ARG A 79 -1.90 -33.21 17.38
CA ARG A 79 -1.14 -32.64 16.25
C ARG A 79 -0.98 -31.15 16.52
N ASN A 80 0.23 -30.75 16.84
CA ASN A 80 0.50 -29.40 17.32
C ASN A 80 0.40 -28.38 16.20
N SER A 81 -0.67 -27.58 16.18
CA SER A 81 -0.87 -26.52 15.19
C SER A 81 0.13 -25.37 15.34
N LEU A 82 0.66 -25.12 16.54
CA LEU A 82 1.66 -24.08 16.77
C LEU A 82 3.00 -24.40 16.10
N TYR A 83 3.44 -25.66 16.10
CA TYR A 83 4.61 -26.08 15.31
C TYR A 83 4.39 -25.88 13.82
N GLY A 84 3.17 -26.18 13.34
CA GLY A 84 2.80 -25.95 11.96
C GLY A 84 2.83 -24.48 11.60
N ALA A 85 2.25 -23.61 12.43
CA ALA A 85 2.25 -22.17 12.22
C ALA A 85 3.69 -21.61 12.21
N ALA A 86 4.53 -21.98 13.15
CA ALA A 86 5.93 -21.53 13.22
C ALA A 86 6.74 -21.96 11.97
N ARG A 87 6.60 -23.22 11.53
CA ARG A 87 7.25 -23.69 10.28
C ARG A 87 6.72 -22.99 9.06
N LEU A 88 5.40 -22.78 8.99
CA LEU A 88 4.78 -22.10 7.85
C LEU A 88 5.23 -20.63 7.75
N ILE A 89 5.24 -19.89 8.85
CA ILE A 89 5.76 -18.52 8.89
C ILE A 89 7.19 -18.46 8.34
N THR A 90 8.05 -19.42 8.76
CA THR A 90 9.42 -19.47 8.25
C THR A 90 9.50 -19.86 6.79
N ALA A 91 8.68 -20.82 6.33
CA ALA A 91 8.66 -21.26 4.94
C ALA A 91 8.13 -20.17 3.99
N LEU A 92 7.16 -19.35 4.44
CA LEU A 92 6.59 -18.26 3.65
C LEU A 92 7.60 -17.17 3.25
N ARG A 93 8.80 -17.14 3.88
CA ARG A 93 9.92 -16.31 3.40
C ARG A 93 10.35 -16.66 1.97
N GLU A 94 10.02 -17.85 1.49
CA GLU A 94 10.23 -18.24 0.09
C GLU A 94 9.50 -17.33 -0.90
N LEU A 95 8.41 -16.66 -0.49
CA LEU A 95 7.70 -15.68 -1.33
C LEU A 95 8.63 -14.54 -1.77
N GLU A 96 9.57 -14.11 -0.92
CA GLU A 96 10.54 -13.06 -1.25
C GLU A 96 11.42 -13.46 -2.45
N SER A 97 11.85 -14.74 -2.51
CA SER A 97 12.65 -15.25 -3.62
C SER A 97 11.84 -15.66 -4.85
N ARG A 98 10.58 -16.01 -4.67
CA ARG A 98 9.67 -16.31 -5.81
C ARG A 98 9.22 -15.04 -6.52
N PHE A 99 9.16 -13.91 -5.81
CA PHE A 99 8.73 -12.61 -6.33
C PHE A 99 9.85 -11.57 -6.14
N ASP A 100 11.04 -11.91 -6.63
CA ASP A 100 12.29 -11.15 -6.47
C ASP A 100 12.45 -9.98 -7.46
N ALA A 101 11.47 -9.78 -8.34
CA ALA A 101 11.46 -8.64 -9.25
C ALA A 101 11.65 -7.34 -8.48
N ALA A 102 12.51 -6.46 -9.00
CA ALA A 102 12.78 -5.16 -8.43
C ALA A 102 12.31 -4.04 -9.35
N ASP A 103 11.70 -3.02 -8.76
CA ASP A 103 11.33 -1.79 -9.44
C ASP A 103 11.94 -0.60 -8.67
N PRO A 104 12.91 0.12 -9.26
CA PRO A 104 13.60 1.23 -8.60
C PRO A 104 12.69 2.43 -8.30
N LEU A 105 11.47 2.44 -8.82
CA LEU A 105 10.47 3.44 -8.51
C LEU A 105 10.05 3.40 -7.04
N PHE A 106 10.09 2.20 -6.41
CA PHE A 106 9.63 1.95 -5.04
C PHE A 106 10.78 1.86 -4.04
N HIS A 107 10.46 2.12 -2.77
CA HIS A 107 11.36 1.86 -1.64
C HIS A 107 10.61 1.13 -0.52
N PRO A 108 10.97 -0.13 -0.16
CA PRO A 108 11.97 -0.97 -0.84
C PRO A 108 11.54 -1.31 -2.28
N PRO A 109 12.50 -1.57 -3.19
CA PRO A 109 12.24 -1.77 -4.62
C PRO A 109 11.63 -3.13 -4.96
N VAL A 110 11.25 -3.92 -3.97
CA VAL A 110 10.74 -5.30 -4.10
C VAL A 110 9.38 -5.45 -3.45
N SER A 111 8.66 -6.51 -3.78
CA SER A 111 7.48 -6.93 -3.00
C SER A 111 7.88 -7.34 -1.59
N THR A 112 7.01 -7.12 -0.60
CA THR A 112 7.26 -7.49 0.79
C THR A 112 6.13 -8.37 1.33
N PHE A 113 6.52 -9.38 2.14
CA PHE A 113 5.63 -10.40 2.70
C PHE A 113 5.93 -10.55 4.18
N VAL A 114 5.21 -9.83 5.04
CA VAL A 114 5.57 -9.68 6.45
C VAL A 114 4.48 -10.28 7.34
N PRO A 115 4.77 -11.34 8.13
CA PRO A 115 3.88 -11.79 9.18
C PRO A 115 3.74 -10.69 10.24
N THR A 116 2.51 -10.25 10.50
CA THR A 116 2.27 -9.06 11.35
C THR A 116 1.42 -9.33 12.58
N ARG A 117 0.64 -10.41 12.58
CA ARG A 117 -0.32 -10.68 13.67
C ARG A 117 -0.48 -12.19 13.88
N ILE A 118 -0.63 -12.59 15.13
CA ILE A 118 -1.01 -13.94 15.55
C ILE A 118 -2.17 -13.85 16.54
N GLU A 119 -3.15 -14.74 16.44
CA GLU A 119 -4.25 -14.83 17.40
C GLU A 119 -3.86 -15.67 18.61
N ALA A 120 -4.49 -15.42 19.76
CA ALA A 120 -4.37 -16.30 20.92
C ALA A 120 -4.97 -17.68 20.62
N ASN A 121 -4.27 -18.75 21.03
CA ASN A 121 -4.73 -20.11 20.81
C ASN A 121 -5.35 -20.72 22.10
N VAL A 122 -4.59 -21.46 22.89
CA VAL A 122 -5.10 -22.14 24.09
C VAL A 122 -4.79 -21.35 25.37
N PRO A 123 -5.71 -21.31 26.36
CA PRO A 123 -5.51 -20.53 27.57
C PRO A 123 -4.51 -21.19 28.55
N ASN A 124 -4.24 -22.49 28.41
CA ASN A 124 -3.44 -23.26 29.34
C ASN A 124 -2.14 -23.76 28.72
N VAL A 125 -1.02 -23.57 29.40
CA VAL A 125 0.32 -23.99 28.94
C VAL A 125 0.46 -25.51 28.81
N ASN A 126 -0.31 -26.30 29.55
CA ASN A 126 -0.28 -27.77 29.52
C ASN A 126 -1.12 -28.39 28.38
N THR A 127 -1.57 -27.60 27.41
CA THR A 127 -2.40 -28.04 26.28
C THR A 127 -1.64 -27.86 24.97
N VAL A 128 -1.53 -28.94 24.19
CA VAL A 128 -1.12 -28.87 22.78
C VAL A 128 -2.22 -28.19 21.99
N PRO A 129 -1.97 -27.05 21.29
CA PRO A 129 -3.01 -26.36 20.54
C PRO A 129 -3.45 -27.17 19.30
N GLY A 130 -4.75 -27.09 19.00
CA GLY A 130 -5.36 -27.72 17.83
C GLY A 130 -5.74 -26.73 16.72
N LYS A 131 -5.54 -25.43 16.96
CA LYS A 131 -5.76 -24.37 15.97
C LYS A 131 -4.89 -23.18 16.30
N ASP A 132 -4.21 -22.66 15.28
CA ASP A 132 -3.47 -21.39 15.31
C ASP A 132 -3.86 -20.56 14.09
N VAL A 133 -3.92 -19.24 14.27
CA VAL A 133 -4.23 -18.29 13.21
C VAL A 133 -3.19 -17.19 13.21
N PHE A 134 -2.64 -16.88 12.04
CA PHE A 134 -1.77 -15.72 11.87
C PHE A 134 -2.06 -15.01 10.56
N TYR A 135 -1.55 -13.79 10.45
CA TYR A 135 -1.78 -12.89 9.31
C TYR A 135 -0.47 -12.41 8.73
N MET A 136 -0.50 -12.13 7.44
CA MET A 136 0.62 -11.58 6.68
C MET A 136 0.15 -10.35 5.91
N ASP A 137 0.84 -9.22 6.05
CA ASP A 137 0.73 -8.07 5.16
C ASP A 137 1.61 -8.30 3.94
N CYS A 138 1.04 -8.18 2.76
CA CYS A 138 1.71 -8.31 1.49
C CYS A 138 1.61 -7.00 0.72
N ARG A 139 2.76 -6.39 0.42
CA ARG A 139 2.87 -5.22 -0.46
C ARG A 139 3.51 -5.66 -1.75
N VAL A 140 2.71 -5.79 -2.78
CA VAL A 140 3.08 -6.48 -4.02
C VAL A 140 3.27 -5.47 -5.13
N LEU A 141 4.41 -5.54 -5.85
CA LEU A 141 4.67 -4.66 -6.99
C LEU A 141 3.56 -4.78 -8.05
N PRO A 142 3.17 -3.68 -8.71
CA PRO A 142 2.03 -3.65 -9.64
C PRO A 142 2.08 -4.70 -10.75
N GLN A 143 3.28 -5.04 -11.22
CA GLN A 143 3.48 -6.03 -12.29
C GLN A 143 3.29 -7.49 -11.84
N VAL A 144 3.14 -7.75 -10.53
CA VAL A 144 2.95 -9.10 -9.99
C VAL A 144 1.45 -9.33 -9.73
N PRO A 145 0.82 -10.33 -10.39
CA PRO A 145 -0.59 -10.65 -10.14
C PRO A 145 -0.80 -11.16 -8.71
N LEU A 146 -1.80 -10.61 -8.01
CA LEU A 146 -2.10 -11.00 -6.62
C LEU A 146 -2.51 -12.47 -6.51
N GLU A 147 -3.19 -13.01 -7.52
CA GLU A 147 -3.60 -14.42 -7.57
C GLU A 147 -2.40 -15.35 -7.56
N SER A 148 -1.29 -14.98 -8.21
CA SER A 148 -0.06 -15.79 -8.21
C SER A 148 0.60 -15.81 -6.83
N THR A 149 0.52 -14.73 -6.08
CA THR A 149 0.99 -14.65 -4.69
C THR A 149 0.15 -15.56 -3.78
N VAL A 150 -1.17 -15.53 -3.91
CA VAL A 150 -2.07 -16.44 -3.16
C VAL A 150 -1.79 -17.89 -3.50
N ALA A 151 -1.61 -18.21 -4.79
CA ALA A 151 -1.31 -19.57 -5.25
C ALA A 151 0.02 -20.08 -4.68
N ALA A 152 1.07 -19.26 -4.71
CA ALA A 152 2.37 -19.59 -4.12
C ALA A 152 2.27 -19.81 -2.60
N ALA A 153 1.55 -18.94 -1.89
CA ALA A 153 1.33 -19.10 -0.45
C ALA A 153 0.60 -20.41 -0.10
N ARG A 154 -0.39 -20.80 -0.91
CA ARG A 154 -1.10 -22.08 -0.75
C ARG A 154 -0.21 -23.28 -1.04
N GLU A 155 0.63 -23.21 -2.05
CA GLU A 155 1.59 -24.27 -2.39
C GLU A 155 2.60 -24.48 -1.25
N ILE A 156 3.20 -23.42 -0.73
CA ILE A 156 4.12 -23.48 0.42
C ILE A 156 3.38 -24.06 1.64
N ALA A 157 2.15 -23.63 1.91
CA ALA A 157 1.36 -24.14 3.01
C ALA A 157 1.08 -25.66 2.87
N ALA A 158 0.74 -26.13 1.67
CA ALA A 158 0.52 -27.55 1.38
C ALA A 158 1.78 -28.38 1.62
N GLY A 159 2.96 -27.91 1.26
CA GLY A 159 4.23 -28.55 1.51
C GLY A 159 4.48 -28.76 3.01
N VAL A 160 4.36 -27.69 3.82
CA VAL A 160 4.55 -27.76 5.27
C VAL A 160 3.53 -28.70 5.94
N THR A 161 2.28 -28.66 5.52
CA THR A 161 1.21 -29.42 6.18
C THR A 161 1.23 -30.90 5.85
N SER A 162 1.64 -31.30 4.64
CA SER A 162 1.79 -32.71 4.28
C SER A 162 2.80 -33.44 5.17
N GLU A 163 3.92 -32.79 5.52
CA GLU A 163 4.94 -33.35 6.38
C GLU A 163 4.48 -33.52 7.86
N LEU A 164 3.60 -32.63 8.33
CA LEU A 164 3.18 -32.57 9.72
C LEU A 164 1.81 -33.21 9.97
N GLY A 165 1.12 -33.65 8.92
CA GLY A 165 -0.23 -34.19 9.00
C GLY A 165 -1.24 -33.16 9.51
N LEU A 166 -1.05 -31.87 9.17
CA LEU A 166 -1.89 -30.75 9.53
C LEU A 166 -2.75 -30.33 8.33
N GLU A 167 -3.76 -29.51 8.56
CA GLU A 167 -4.53 -28.82 7.53
C GLU A 167 -4.26 -27.31 7.62
N VAL A 168 -4.09 -26.63 6.48
CA VAL A 168 -4.02 -25.17 6.44
C VAL A 168 -5.06 -24.63 5.47
N VAL A 169 -5.76 -23.59 5.92
CA VAL A 169 -6.62 -22.76 5.07
C VAL A 169 -5.95 -21.41 4.88
N VAL A 170 -5.80 -20.96 3.62
CA VAL A 170 -5.23 -19.67 3.24
C VAL A 170 -6.32 -18.82 2.59
N GLU A 171 -6.66 -17.71 3.22
CA GLU A 171 -7.72 -16.78 2.82
C GLU A 171 -7.12 -15.38 2.60
N ALA A 172 -7.56 -14.70 1.54
CA ALA A 172 -7.29 -13.28 1.35
C ALA A 172 -8.42 -12.49 2.02
N GLU A 173 -8.15 -11.86 3.17
CA GLU A 173 -9.16 -11.07 3.90
C GLU A 173 -9.34 -9.68 3.31
N HIS A 174 -8.27 -9.13 2.76
CA HIS A 174 -8.28 -7.85 2.08
C HIS A 174 -7.43 -7.94 0.83
N THR A 175 -7.90 -7.34 -0.24
CA THR A 175 -7.18 -7.28 -1.51
C THR A 175 -7.49 -5.97 -2.21
N GLU A 176 -6.46 -5.21 -2.48
CA GLU A 176 -6.52 -3.99 -3.28
C GLU A 176 -5.42 -4.03 -4.33
N ALA A 177 -5.82 -4.21 -5.59
CA ALA A 177 -4.89 -4.16 -6.70
C ALA A 177 -4.43 -2.71 -6.95
N ALA A 178 -3.14 -2.55 -7.17
CA ALA A 178 -2.57 -1.28 -7.63
C ALA A 178 -3.21 -0.84 -8.95
N ALA A 179 -3.24 0.46 -9.16
CA ALA A 179 -3.50 1.03 -10.47
C ALA A 179 -2.22 1.02 -11.33
N ASP A 180 -2.38 1.17 -12.63
CA ASP A 180 -1.24 1.46 -13.50
C ASP A 180 -0.57 2.77 -13.06
N PRO A 181 0.76 2.84 -13.00
CA PRO A 181 1.48 4.05 -12.62
C PRO A 181 1.15 5.24 -13.53
N THR A 182 1.09 6.44 -12.97
CA THR A 182 1.16 7.66 -13.76
C THR A 182 2.54 7.72 -14.42
N PRO A 183 2.64 7.86 -15.76
CA PRO A 183 3.94 7.96 -16.44
C PRO A 183 4.81 9.06 -15.85
N ALA A 184 6.11 8.78 -15.67
CA ALA A 184 7.04 9.76 -15.10
C ALA A 184 7.21 11.03 -15.95
N ASP A 185 6.88 10.97 -17.23
CA ASP A 185 6.85 12.07 -18.19
C ASP A 185 5.45 12.71 -18.34
N ALA A 186 4.47 12.28 -17.54
CA ALA A 186 3.13 12.85 -17.57
C ALA A 186 3.16 14.36 -17.27
N PRO A 187 2.28 15.17 -17.92
CA PRO A 187 2.26 16.62 -17.74
C PRO A 187 2.16 17.08 -16.28
N VAL A 188 1.42 16.36 -15.44
CA VAL A 188 1.27 16.66 -14.01
C VAL A 188 2.59 16.52 -13.27
N VAL A 189 3.39 15.49 -13.57
CA VAL A 189 4.70 15.25 -12.94
C VAL A 189 5.67 16.36 -13.34
N GLY A 190 5.77 16.66 -14.63
CA GLY A 190 6.64 17.75 -15.12
C GLY A 190 6.24 19.13 -14.57
N ALA A 191 4.93 19.38 -14.41
CA ALA A 191 4.45 20.63 -13.82
C ALA A 191 4.84 20.75 -12.32
N LEU A 192 4.68 19.69 -11.54
CA LEU A 192 5.11 19.63 -10.14
C LEU A 192 6.63 19.80 -10.01
N GLN A 193 7.42 19.11 -10.84
CA GLN A 193 8.88 19.25 -10.84
C GLN A 193 9.31 20.70 -11.05
N ARG A 194 8.73 21.39 -12.03
CA ARG A 194 9.01 22.82 -12.28
C ARG A 194 8.61 23.71 -11.12
N ALA A 195 7.41 23.49 -10.56
CA ALA A 195 6.91 24.28 -9.44
C ALA A 195 7.78 24.10 -8.18
N VAL A 196 8.10 22.87 -7.82
CA VAL A 196 9.00 22.56 -6.68
C VAL A 196 10.38 23.16 -6.88
N ARG A 197 10.97 22.96 -8.05
CA ARG A 197 12.29 23.55 -8.36
C ARG A 197 12.29 25.08 -8.24
N ARG A 198 11.24 25.72 -8.76
CA ARG A 198 11.15 27.19 -8.73
C ARG A 198 10.98 27.73 -7.32
N VAL A 199 10.14 27.09 -6.51
CA VAL A 199 9.77 27.59 -5.16
C VAL A 199 10.77 27.13 -4.11
N ASN A 200 11.19 25.85 -4.15
CA ASN A 200 12.04 25.24 -3.13
C ASN A 200 13.52 25.17 -3.55
N GLY A 201 13.84 25.42 -4.82
CA GLY A 201 15.19 25.24 -5.36
C GLY A 201 15.66 23.78 -5.40
N ARG A 202 14.73 22.82 -5.30
CA ARG A 202 15.03 21.38 -5.20
C ARG A 202 14.50 20.60 -6.41
N GLU A 203 15.20 19.52 -6.76
CA GLU A 203 14.73 18.61 -7.81
C GLU A 203 13.80 17.55 -7.20
N ALA A 204 12.54 17.57 -7.64
CA ALA A 204 11.60 16.53 -7.27
C ALA A 204 11.64 15.36 -8.27
N ARG A 205 11.42 14.15 -7.76
CA ARG A 205 11.49 12.89 -8.53
C ARG A 205 10.24 12.07 -8.35
N ALA A 206 9.85 11.40 -9.42
CA ALA A 206 8.79 10.39 -9.39
C ALA A 206 9.23 9.22 -8.49
N ALA A 207 8.30 8.75 -7.66
CA ALA A 207 8.50 7.62 -6.76
C ALA A 207 7.20 6.83 -6.59
N GLY A 208 7.34 5.57 -6.20
CA GLY A 208 6.22 4.72 -5.79
C GLY A 208 6.21 4.53 -4.27
N ILE A 209 5.05 4.35 -3.70
CA ILE A 209 4.85 4.10 -2.26
C ILE A 209 4.32 2.70 -1.98
N GLY A 210 4.47 2.24 -0.75
CA GLY A 210 3.95 0.95 -0.30
C GLY A 210 2.50 0.99 0.19
N GLY A 211 1.95 2.19 0.39
CA GLY A 211 0.56 2.42 0.80
C GLY A 211 -0.35 2.73 -0.38
N GLY A 212 -1.56 3.18 -0.09
CA GLY A 212 -2.53 3.64 -1.08
C GLY A 212 -2.97 5.07 -0.77
N THR A 213 -3.37 5.80 -1.80
CA THR A 213 -3.99 7.12 -1.73
C THR A 213 -5.20 7.18 -2.66
N VAL A 214 -6.00 8.23 -2.60
CA VAL A 214 -7.10 8.40 -3.57
C VAL A 214 -6.61 8.60 -5.01
N ALA A 215 -5.32 8.84 -5.24
CA ALA A 215 -4.76 8.92 -6.58
C ALA A 215 -4.92 7.60 -7.35
N SER A 216 -4.93 6.46 -6.66
CA SER A 216 -5.21 5.15 -7.28
C SER A 216 -6.57 5.11 -7.96
N LEU A 217 -7.59 5.77 -7.41
CA LEU A 217 -8.92 5.82 -8.01
C LEU A 217 -8.94 6.61 -9.32
N PHE A 218 -8.21 7.73 -9.38
CA PHE A 218 -8.04 8.47 -10.63
C PHE A 218 -7.32 7.62 -11.67
N ARG A 219 -6.21 6.97 -11.29
CA ARG A 219 -5.43 6.09 -12.18
C ARG A 219 -6.28 4.91 -12.69
N LYS A 220 -7.07 4.26 -11.83
CA LYS A 220 -8.03 3.20 -12.20
C LYS A 220 -9.10 3.71 -13.17
N ALA A 221 -9.43 5.00 -13.12
CA ALA A 221 -10.35 5.66 -14.08
C ALA A 221 -9.63 6.13 -15.37
N GLY A 222 -8.34 5.84 -15.56
CA GLY A 222 -7.57 6.26 -16.74
C GLY A 222 -7.13 7.73 -16.70
N LEU A 223 -7.16 8.36 -15.52
CA LEU A 223 -6.79 9.76 -15.33
C LEU A 223 -5.39 9.82 -14.65
N PRO A 224 -4.37 10.36 -15.32
CA PRO A 224 -3.05 10.53 -14.70
C PRO A 224 -3.14 11.45 -13.49
N ALA A 225 -2.74 10.96 -12.32
CA ALA A 225 -2.71 11.73 -11.08
C ALA A 225 -1.37 11.55 -10.37
N ALA A 226 -0.90 12.61 -9.73
CA ALA A 226 0.31 12.60 -8.91
C ALA A 226 -0.04 13.03 -7.48
N VAL A 227 0.67 12.47 -6.51
CA VAL A 227 0.55 12.86 -5.10
C VAL A 227 1.77 13.65 -4.71
N TRP A 228 1.55 14.79 -4.06
CA TRP A 228 2.66 15.61 -3.61
C TRP A 228 2.26 16.54 -2.47
N MET A 229 3.03 16.51 -1.42
CA MET A 229 3.10 17.51 -0.35
C MET A 229 4.42 17.37 0.40
N THR A 230 4.75 18.33 1.25
CA THR A 230 5.79 18.16 2.27
C THR A 230 5.18 17.44 3.46
N ALA A 231 5.62 16.22 3.73
CA ALA A 231 5.04 15.37 4.76
C ALA A 231 6.09 14.88 5.74
N ARG A 232 5.73 14.88 7.04
CA ARG A 232 6.52 14.27 8.10
C ARG A 232 6.12 12.81 8.27
N ASP A 233 7.09 11.97 8.67
CA ASP A 233 6.82 10.54 8.92
C ASP A 233 6.11 10.34 10.28
N THR A 234 4.92 10.94 10.41
CA THR A 234 4.09 10.90 11.62
C THR A 234 2.65 10.46 11.36
N ALA A 235 2.32 10.13 10.10
CA ALA A 235 0.99 9.70 9.70
C ALA A 235 0.51 8.50 10.54
N HIS A 236 -0.74 8.54 10.99
CA HIS A 236 -1.39 7.54 11.84
C HIS A 236 -0.69 7.29 13.20
N GLN A 237 0.17 8.20 13.65
CA GLN A 237 0.84 8.11 14.94
C GLN A 237 0.22 9.05 15.97
N ALA A 238 0.38 8.73 17.25
CA ALA A 238 0.01 9.66 18.32
C ALA A 238 0.83 10.95 18.21
N ASN A 239 0.15 12.09 18.33
CA ASN A 239 0.74 13.43 18.17
C ASN A 239 1.23 13.71 16.72
N GLU A 240 0.56 13.16 15.73
CA GLU A 240 0.75 13.54 14.33
C GLU A 240 0.71 15.06 14.16
N TYR A 241 1.65 15.62 13.39
CA TYR A 241 1.78 17.06 13.20
C TYR A 241 2.29 17.44 11.81
N CYS A 242 2.02 18.67 11.42
CA CYS A 242 2.69 19.34 10.31
C CYS A 242 3.33 20.64 10.80
N LEU A 243 4.38 21.10 10.12
CA LEU A 243 4.99 22.39 10.39
C LEU A 243 4.26 23.47 9.59
N ILE A 244 3.93 24.59 10.23
CA ILE A 244 3.31 25.75 9.55
C ILE A 244 4.17 26.22 8.37
N GLY A 245 5.50 26.15 8.52
CA GLY A 245 6.45 26.47 7.45
C GLY A 245 6.31 25.58 6.22
N ASP A 246 6.08 24.28 6.43
CA ASP A 246 5.88 23.32 5.33
C ASP A 246 4.56 23.63 4.61
N VAL A 247 3.47 23.86 5.33
CA VAL A 247 2.16 24.23 4.75
C VAL A 247 2.26 25.52 3.91
N LEU A 248 2.96 26.53 4.42
CA LEU A 248 3.16 27.80 3.69
C LEU A 248 4.03 27.61 2.44
N GLN A 249 5.00 26.71 2.51
CA GLN A 249 5.87 26.42 1.36
C GLN A 249 5.10 25.62 0.29
N ASP A 250 4.32 24.64 0.69
CA ASP A 250 3.43 23.87 -0.20
C ASP A 250 2.41 24.79 -0.87
N ALA A 251 1.80 25.72 -0.12
CA ALA A 251 0.90 26.71 -0.69
C ALA A 251 1.55 27.55 -1.82
N LYS A 252 2.83 27.90 -1.70
CA LYS A 252 3.56 28.61 -2.77
C LYS A 252 3.79 27.71 -3.98
N VAL A 253 4.08 26.41 -3.77
CA VAL A 253 4.23 25.45 -4.88
C VAL A 253 2.91 25.29 -5.63
N PHE A 254 1.79 25.16 -4.91
CA PHE A 254 0.47 25.11 -5.53
C PHE A 254 0.11 26.40 -6.24
N ALA A 255 0.42 27.57 -5.67
CA ALA A 255 0.21 28.85 -6.33
C ALA A 255 1.02 28.97 -7.64
N CYS A 256 2.29 28.50 -7.62
CA CYS A 256 3.12 28.45 -8.81
C CYS A 256 2.54 27.49 -9.87
N LEU A 257 2.05 26.31 -9.44
CA LEU A 257 1.42 25.33 -10.31
C LEU A 257 0.16 25.91 -10.98
N PHE A 258 -0.70 26.57 -10.21
CA PHE A 258 -1.94 27.20 -10.69
C PHE A 258 -1.70 28.39 -11.62
N ALA A 259 -0.59 29.09 -11.43
CA ALA A 259 -0.18 30.19 -12.31
C ALA A 259 0.47 29.72 -13.63
N GLY A 260 0.54 28.42 -13.88
CA GLY A 260 1.13 27.86 -15.11
C GLY A 260 2.65 27.66 -15.07
N GLY A 261 3.29 27.86 -13.90
CA GLY A 261 4.71 27.60 -13.69
C GLY A 261 5.66 28.69 -14.20
N ASP A 262 5.25 29.50 -15.16
CA ASP A 262 6.10 30.52 -15.80
C ASP A 262 5.80 31.96 -15.34
N VAL A 263 4.75 32.19 -14.57
CA VAL A 263 4.15 33.53 -14.34
C VAL A 263 4.66 34.25 -13.06
N LEU A 264 5.45 33.62 -12.21
CA LEU A 264 6.03 34.30 -11.04
C LEU A 264 7.51 34.63 -11.30
N ALA A 265 7.76 35.62 -12.16
CA ALA A 265 9.05 36.27 -12.31
C ALA A 265 9.21 37.41 -11.29
#